data_5af1f50fac10a709f76ab641a32a1c52
#
_entry.id   5af1f50fac10a709f76ab641a32a1c52
#
_cell.length_a   1.000
_cell.length_b   1.000
_cell.length_c   1.000
_cell.angle_alpha   90.00
_cell.angle_beta   90.00
_cell.angle_gamma   90.00
#
_symmetry.space_group_name_H-M   'P 1'
#
loop_
_entity.id
_entity.type
_entity.pdbx_description
1 polymer ?
#
loop_
_entity_poly.entity_id
_entity_poly.type
_entity_poly.pdbx_seq_one_letter_code
_entity_poly.pdbx_strand_id
1 'polypeptide(L)'
;MRFGFMKGKGTTDAIFTVRQMQENFGVKGKKLYFGFVDLEKAFNRVPREVMQWALHKLGVEESLVSAVMSMYTGAKTVVRTVCGNSSGFEVKVGMHQGSALSPLLFVIVMESISREVKNGLTLGAVVC
;
A
#
# COMPACT_ATOMS: atom_id res chain seq x y z
N MET A 1 7.49 10.07 -6.53
CA MET A 1 8.30 10.03 -5.28
C MET A 1 7.36 9.55 -4.19
N ARG A 2 7.77 8.66 -3.31
CA ARG A 2 6.97 8.12 -2.21
C ARG A 2 7.60 8.54 -0.88
N PHE A 3 6.78 8.85 0.13
CA PHE A 3 7.23 9.28 1.45
C PHE A 3 6.83 8.30 2.55
N GLY A 4 5.68 7.66 2.43
CA GLY A 4 5.21 6.68 3.41
C GLY A 4 6.09 5.44 3.50
N PHE A 5 6.38 4.98 4.72
CA PHE A 5 7.20 3.81 5.05
C PHE A 5 8.64 3.84 4.47
N MET A 6 9.18 5.02 4.24
CA MET A 6 10.55 5.20 3.77
C MET A 6 11.43 5.74 4.89
N LYS A 7 12.60 5.10 5.12
CA LYS A 7 13.56 5.56 6.11
C LYS A 7 14.01 7.00 5.79
N GLY A 8 13.96 7.88 6.77
CA GLY A 8 14.37 9.28 6.64
C GLY A 8 13.42 10.16 5.81
N LYS A 9 12.21 9.69 5.52
CA LYS A 9 11.16 10.46 4.87
C LYS A 9 9.93 10.57 5.78
N GLY A 10 9.34 11.75 5.83
CA GLY A 10 8.16 12.03 6.64
C GLY A 10 7.14 12.91 5.92
N THR A 11 6.05 13.19 6.59
CA THR A 11 4.99 14.07 6.08
C THR A 11 5.50 15.48 5.80
N THR A 12 6.47 15.97 6.56
CA THR A 12 7.10 17.29 6.35
C THR A 12 7.78 17.36 4.99
N ASP A 13 8.48 16.28 4.57
CA ASP A 13 9.13 16.23 3.26
C ASP A 13 8.11 16.25 2.11
N ALA A 14 6.98 15.56 2.31
CA ALA A 14 5.88 15.56 1.35
C ALA A 14 5.27 16.95 1.19
N ILE A 15 4.98 17.63 2.32
CA ILE A 15 4.44 19.00 2.33
C ILE A 15 5.43 19.96 1.66
N PHE A 16 6.71 19.86 1.99
CA PHE A 16 7.76 20.69 1.38
C PHE A 16 7.80 20.50 -0.14
N THR A 17 7.76 19.26 -0.62
CA THR A 17 7.75 18.96 -2.05
C THR A 17 6.54 19.57 -2.76
N VAL A 18 5.34 19.45 -2.18
CA VAL A 18 4.11 20.04 -2.74
C VAL A 18 4.22 21.56 -2.81
N ARG A 19 4.73 22.22 -1.76
CA ARG A 19 4.95 23.67 -1.77
C ARG A 19 5.95 24.10 -2.84
N GLN A 20 7.07 23.40 -2.97
CA GLN A 20 8.04 23.68 -4.02
C GLN A 20 7.44 23.55 -5.44
N MET A 21 6.57 22.54 -5.64
CA MET A 21 5.86 22.41 -6.92
C MET A 21 4.91 23.58 -7.15
N GLN A 22 4.14 24.01 -6.14
CA GLN A 22 3.24 25.16 -6.26
C GLN A 22 4.00 26.45 -6.61
N GLU A 23 5.10 26.73 -5.92
CA GLU A 23 5.95 27.90 -6.19
C GLU A 23 6.50 27.86 -7.61
N ASN A 24 7.09 26.75 -8.03
CA ASN A 24 7.67 26.61 -9.36
C ASN A 24 6.64 26.76 -10.49
N PHE A 25 5.43 26.24 -10.31
CA PHE A 25 4.36 26.38 -11.30
C PHE A 25 3.78 27.79 -11.28
N GLY A 26 3.66 28.42 -10.10
CA GLY A 26 3.22 29.80 -9.94
C GLY A 26 4.14 30.78 -10.65
N VAL A 27 5.45 30.66 -10.44
CA VAL A 27 6.46 31.51 -11.11
C VAL A 27 6.40 31.38 -12.64
N LYS A 28 6.12 30.15 -13.14
CA LYS A 28 6.00 29.88 -14.59
C LYS A 28 4.61 30.22 -15.17
N GLY A 29 3.67 30.72 -14.36
CA GLY A 29 2.30 30.99 -14.79
C GLY A 29 1.55 29.75 -15.27
N LYS A 30 1.96 28.54 -14.86
CA LYS A 30 1.35 27.26 -15.26
C LYS A 30 0.37 26.78 -14.21
N LYS A 31 -0.74 26.21 -14.66
CA LYS A 31 -1.72 25.56 -13.76
C LYS A 31 -1.14 24.25 -13.23
N LEU A 32 -1.32 23.99 -11.94
CA LEU A 32 -0.97 22.76 -11.27
C LEU A 32 -2.25 22.15 -10.68
N TYR A 33 -2.51 20.88 -10.96
CA TYR A 33 -3.66 20.14 -10.44
C TYR A 33 -3.18 19.08 -9.48
N PHE A 34 -3.84 18.95 -8.36
CA PHE A 34 -3.60 17.90 -7.36
C PHE A 34 -4.78 16.96 -7.29
N GLY A 35 -4.51 15.66 -7.27
CA GLY A 35 -5.47 14.63 -6.94
C GLY A 35 -5.02 13.94 -5.65
N PHE A 36 -5.91 13.86 -4.68
CA PHE A 36 -5.67 13.14 -3.42
C PHE A 36 -6.50 11.87 -3.43
N VAL A 37 -5.85 10.74 -3.15
CA VAL A 37 -6.51 9.44 -3.05
C VAL A 37 -6.34 8.94 -1.61
N ASP A 38 -7.44 8.75 -0.93
CA ASP A 38 -7.49 8.14 0.40
C ASP A 38 -8.07 6.73 0.30
N LEU A 39 -7.39 5.76 0.92
CA LEU A 39 -7.77 4.36 0.86
C LEU A 39 -8.46 3.93 2.15
N GLU A 40 -9.78 3.81 2.10
CA GLU A 40 -10.56 3.36 3.25
C GLU A 40 -10.24 1.90 3.61
N LYS A 41 -9.84 1.67 4.87
CA LYS A 41 -9.55 0.33 5.43
C LYS A 41 -8.59 -0.49 4.55
N ALA A 42 -7.55 0.17 4.02
CA ALA A 42 -6.65 -0.38 3.02
C ALA A 42 -6.11 -1.78 3.39
N PHE A 43 -5.60 -1.97 4.63
CA PHE A 43 -5.09 -3.26 5.09
C PHE A 43 -6.13 -4.39 5.06
N ASN A 44 -7.38 -4.07 5.37
CA ASN A 44 -8.46 -5.06 5.47
C ASN A 44 -9.07 -5.41 4.11
N ARG A 45 -8.76 -4.65 3.06
CA ARG A 45 -9.42 -4.77 1.75
C ARG A 45 -8.50 -5.22 0.62
N VAL A 46 -7.22 -5.45 0.87
CA VAL A 46 -6.30 -5.95 -0.18
C VAL A 46 -6.69 -7.39 -0.55
N PRO A 47 -7.13 -7.64 -1.80
CA PRO A 47 -7.36 -9.00 -2.28
C PRO A 47 -6.06 -9.81 -2.33
N ARG A 48 -6.13 -11.12 -2.11
CA ARG A 48 -4.95 -12.01 -2.16
C ARG A 48 -4.29 -12.02 -3.53
N GLU A 49 -5.10 -11.99 -4.57
CA GLU A 49 -4.66 -11.95 -5.97
C GLU A 49 -3.83 -10.69 -6.27
N VAL A 50 -4.24 -9.54 -5.69
CA VAL A 50 -3.50 -8.27 -5.83
C VAL A 50 -2.16 -8.34 -5.11
N MET A 51 -2.11 -8.99 -3.95
CA MET A 51 -0.86 -9.21 -3.22
C MET A 51 0.11 -10.09 -4.03
N GLN A 52 -0.38 -11.21 -4.56
CA GLN A 52 0.39 -12.11 -5.40
C GLN A 52 0.88 -11.41 -6.68
N TRP A 53 -0.01 -10.71 -7.37
CA TRP A 53 0.33 -9.91 -8.55
C TRP A 53 1.43 -8.87 -8.25
N ALA A 54 1.33 -8.16 -7.13
CA ALA A 54 2.31 -7.14 -6.76
C ALA A 54 3.70 -7.75 -6.48
N LEU A 55 3.76 -8.91 -5.84
CA LEU A 55 5.01 -9.64 -5.61
C LEU A 55 5.66 -10.04 -6.94
N HIS A 56 4.90 -10.62 -7.87
CA HIS A 56 5.39 -10.97 -9.21
C HIS A 56 5.85 -9.73 -9.98
N LYS A 57 5.10 -8.63 -9.91
CA LYS A 57 5.42 -7.37 -10.59
C LYS A 57 6.76 -6.78 -10.14
N LEU A 58 7.16 -7.01 -8.90
CA LEU A 58 8.47 -6.59 -8.36
C LEU A 58 9.58 -7.62 -8.60
N GLY A 59 9.29 -8.73 -9.26
CA GLY A 59 10.27 -9.78 -9.56
C GLY A 59 10.67 -10.62 -8.35
N VAL A 60 9.76 -10.77 -7.37
CA VAL A 60 9.98 -11.65 -6.22
C VAL A 60 9.99 -13.11 -6.71
N GLU A 61 10.94 -13.89 -6.25
CA GLU A 61 11.10 -15.29 -6.62
C GLU A 61 9.87 -16.11 -6.23
N GLU A 62 9.45 -17.05 -7.09
CA GLU A 62 8.22 -17.84 -6.94
C GLU A 62 8.17 -18.63 -5.62
N SER A 63 9.31 -19.11 -5.14
CA SER A 63 9.43 -19.77 -3.84
C SER A 63 8.99 -18.88 -2.68
N LEU A 64 9.38 -17.59 -2.72
CA LEU A 64 8.98 -16.59 -1.72
C LEU A 64 7.53 -16.17 -1.89
N VAL A 65 7.05 -16.03 -3.12
CA VAL A 65 5.64 -15.74 -3.39
C VAL A 65 4.77 -16.85 -2.81
N SER A 66 5.10 -18.10 -3.10
CA SER A 66 4.39 -19.28 -2.56
C SER A 66 4.43 -19.34 -1.03
N ALA A 67 5.58 -19.05 -0.43
CA ALA A 67 5.72 -19.01 1.02
C ALA A 67 4.83 -17.94 1.66
N VAL A 68 4.82 -16.71 1.09
CA VAL A 68 3.96 -15.63 1.56
C VAL A 68 2.49 -16.02 1.40
N MET A 69 2.08 -16.53 0.25
CA MET A 69 0.68 -16.89 -0.02
C MET A 69 0.21 -18.04 0.88
N SER A 70 1.07 -18.99 1.21
CA SER A 70 0.73 -20.10 2.13
C SER A 70 0.39 -19.60 3.54
N MET A 71 1.00 -18.53 4.01
CA MET A 71 0.68 -17.91 5.32
C MET A 71 -0.74 -17.34 5.38
N TYR A 72 -1.32 -17.05 4.23
CA TYR A 72 -2.66 -16.47 4.10
C TYR A 72 -3.72 -17.50 3.70
N THR A 73 -3.32 -18.67 3.21
CA THR A 73 -4.24 -19.75 2.80
C THR A 73 -4.83 -20.43 4.05
N GLY A 74 -6.16 -20.50 4.09
CA GLY A 74 -6.86 -21.13 5.22
C GLY A 74 -6.72 -20.38 6.56
N ALA A 75 -6.31 -19.11 6.53
CA ALA A 75 -6.17 -18.30 7.73
C ALA A 75 -7.50 -18.14 8.46
N LYS A 76 -7.56 -18.55 9.73
CA LYS A 76 -8.74 -18.46 10.58
C LYS A 76 -8.51 -17.48 11.72
N THR A 77 -9.55 -16.74 12.06
CA THR A 77 -9.57 -15.82 13.20
C THR A 77 -10.58 -16.29 14.23
N VAL A 78 -10.21 -16.14 15.50
CA VAL A 78 -11.09 -16.38 16.66
C VAL A 78 -11.16 -15.06 17.43
N VAL A 79 -12.37 -14.59 17.67
CA VAL A 79 -12.59 -13.39 18.49
C VAL A 79 -12.70 -13.80 19.95
N ARG A 80 -11.84 -13.24 20.79
CA ARG A 80 -11.87 -13.41 22.22
C ARG A 80 -12.78 -12.35 22.84
N THR A 81 -13.78 -12.78 23.59
CA THR A 81 -14.72 -11.90 24.31
C THR A 81 -14.73 -12.22 25.80
N VAL A 82 -15.36 -11.38 26.60
CA VAL A 82 -15.55 -11.63 28.04
C VAL A 82 -16.40 -12.88 28.32
N CYS A 83 -17.24 -13.29 27.37
CA CYS A 83 -18.10 -14.49 27.47
C CYS A 83 -17.45 -15.75 26.89
N GLY A 84 -16.20 -15.67 26.41
CA GLY A 84 -15.48 -16.79 25.80
C GLY A 84 -15.03 -16.50 24.37
N ASN A 85 -14.50 -17.52 23.71
CA ASN A 85 -14.01 -17.42 22.35
C ASN A 85 -15.15 -17.71 21.35
N SER A 86 -15.17 -16.98 20.23
CA SER A 86 -16.07 -17.31 19.11
C SER A 86 -15.65 -18.61 18.43
N SER A 87 -16.54 -19.20 17.64
CA SER A 87 -16.12 -20.17 16.63
C SER A 87 -15.13 -19.53 15.65
N GLY A 88 -14.12 -20.29 15.21
CA GLY A 88 -13.16 -19.82 14.22
C GLY A 88 -13.82 -19.61 12.86
N PHE A 89 -13.55 -18.47 12.23
CA PHE A 89 -14.01 -18.16 10.89
C PHE A 89 -12.81 -17.83 9.98
N GLU A 90 -12.96 -18.16 8.71
CA GLU A 90 -11.91 -17.92 7.71
C GLU A 90 -11.87 -16.46 7.26
N VAL A 91 -10.65 -15.89 7.19
CA VAL A 91 -10.41 -14.54 6.66
C VAL A 91 -9.85 -14.65 5.26
N LYS A 92 -10.66 -14.32 4.24
CA LYS A 92 -10.33 -14.48 2.82
C LYS A 92 -9.73 -13.23 2.17
N VAL A 93 -9.82 -12.08 2.81
CA VAL A 93 -9.40 -10.77 2.28
C VAL A 93 -8.59 -10.02 3.34
N GLY A 94 -7.76 -9.12 2.88
CA GLY A 94 -6.99 -8.23 3.75
C GLY A 94 -5.66 -8.85 4.23
N MET A 95 -4.86 -8.03 4.87
CA MET A 95 -3.59 -8.41 5.47
C MET A 95 -3.75 -8.68 6.96
N HIS A 96 -2.95 -9.56 7.52
CA HIS A 96 -2.95 -9.84 8.94
C HIS A 96 -2.50 -8.61 9.74
N GLN A 97 -3.37 -8.05 10.56
CA GLN A 97 -3.00 -6.97 11.48
C GLN A 97 -2.10 -7.51 12.60
N GLY A 98 -1.08 -6.74 12.96
CA GLY A 98 -0.10 -7.15 13.98
C GLY A 98 1.03 -8.06 13.47
N SER A 99 1.00 -8.52 12.23
CA SER A 99 2.11 -9.22 11.60
C SER A 99 3.21 -8.25 11.19
N ALA A 100 4.46 -8.55 11.50
CA ALA A 100 5.62 -7.76 11.06
C ALA A 100 5.78 -7.71 9.53
N LEU A 101 5.25 -8.70 8.82
CA LEU A 101 5.32 -8.80 7.36
C LEU A 101 4.26 -7.93 6.65
N SER A 102 3.11 -7.71 7.26
CA SER A 102 1.99 -6.99 6.63
C SER A 102 2.32 -5.57 6.19
N PRO A 103 3.06 -4.73 6.95
CA PRO A 103 3.47 -3.41 6.48
C PRO A 103 4.34 -3.48 5.23
N LEU A 104 5.26 -4.45 5.15
CA LEU A 104 6.11 -4.66 3.98
C LEU A 104 5.28 -5.05 2.76
N LEU A 105 4.38 -6.02 2.89
CA LEU A 105 3.49 -6.45 1.82
C LEU A 105 2.59 -5.31 1.34
N PHE A 106 2.08 -4.50 2.25
CA PHE A 106 1.29 -3.32 1.90
C PHE A 106 2.11 -2.31 1.08
N VAL A 107 3.35 -2.04 1.48
CA VAL A 107 4.27 -1.18 0.73
C VAL A 107 4.53 -1.73 -0.68
N ILE A 108 4.70 -3.05 -0.82
CA ILE A 108 4.89 -3.73 -2.10
C ILE A 108 3.66 -3.54 -3.01
N VAL A 109 2.45 -3.73 -2.48
CA VAL A 109 1.20 -3.51 -3.21
C VAL A 109 1.07 -2.05 -3.65
N MET A 110 1.29 -1.11 -2.73
CA MET A 110 1.18 0.32 -3.03
C MET A 110 2.23 0.78 -4.05
N GLU A 111 3.45 0.25 -3.98
CA GLU A 111 4.49 0.55 -4.96
C GLU A 111 4.11 0.05 -6.36
N SER A 112 3.59 -1.18 -6.46
CA SER A 112 3.17 -1.77 -7.72
C SER A 112 2.04 -0.98 -8.37
N ILE A 113 1.01 -0.62 -7.60
CA ILE A 113 -0.11 0.23 -8.06
C ILE A 113 0.40 1.61 -8.48
N SER A 114 1.27 2.23 -7.68
CA SER A 114 1.81 3.56 -7.99
C SER A 114 2.61 3.58 -9.28
N ARG A 115 3.33 2.52 -9.60
CA ARG A 115 4.05 2.38 -10.87
C ARG A 115 3.09 2.29 -12.06
N GLU A 116 2.02 1.52 -11.94
CA GLU A 116 0.99 1.44 -12.98
C GLU A 116 0.32 2.79 -13.24
N VAL A 117 -0.06 3.50 -12.17
CA VAL A 117 -0.66 4.84 -12.28
C VAL A 117 0.31 5.81 -12.97
N LYS A 118 1.60 5.76 -12.63
CA LYS A 118 2.61 6.62 -13.28
C LYS A 118 2.79 6.31 -14.76
N ASN A 119 2.75 5.03 -15.13
CA ASN A 119 2.88 4.62 -16.53
C ASN A 119 1.67 5.02 -17.38
N GLY A 120 0.48 5.13 -16.77
CA GLY A 120 -0.76 5.58 -17.41
C GLY A 120 -0.94 7.10 -17.44
N LEU A 121 -0.18 7.84 -16.63
CA LEU A 121 -0.24 9.30 -16.56
C LEU A 121 1.04 9.91 -17.13
N THR A 122 0.89 10.72 -18.16
CA THR A 122 1.97 11.57 -18.72
C THR A 122 2.45 12.67 -17.77
N LEU A 123 1.92 12.72 -16.55
CA LEU A 123 2.17 13.74 -15.52
C LEU A 123 2.91 13.13 -14.33
N GLY A 124 3.86 13.87 -13.78
CA GLY A 124 4.59 13.45 -12.58
C GLY A 124 3.66 13.27 -11.40
N ALA A 125 3.48 12.03 -10.93
CA ALA A 125 2.72 11.73 -9.73
C ALA A 125 3.64 11.71 -8.50
N VAL A 126 3.23 12.39 -7.44
CA VAL A 126 3.81 12.28 -6.10
C VAL A 126 2.86 11.42 -5.27
N VAL A 127 3.37 10.35 -4.67
CA VAL A 127 2.61 9.44 -3.81
C VAL A 127 3.12 9.62 -2.37
N CYS A 128 2.22 9.96 -1.47
CA CYS A 128 2.49 10.08 -0.04
C CYS A 128 2.06 8.84 0.73
#